data_9d5de4d98123bb363fb86fb4d48a90cd
#
_entry.id   9d5de4d98123bb363fb86fb4d48a90cd
#
_cell.length_a   1.000
_cell.length_b   1.000
_cell.length_c   1.000
_cell.angle_alpha   90.00
_cell.angle_beta   90.00
_cell.angle_gamma   90.00
#
_symmetry.space_group_name_H-M   'P 1'
#
loop_
_entity.id
_entity.type
_entity.pdbx_description
1 polymer ?
#
loop_
_entity_poly.entity_id
_entity_poly.type
_entity_poly.pdbx_seq_one_letter_code
_entity_poly.pdbx_strand_id
1 'polypeptide(L)'
;RRFFKAGVAVVLTVGCLWGAINLLQIALGKNFLQLRLLSSIHAHAHAMIFGWVGMFVMGFAYQSFPRFKNTTLWRPGLANLSFYLLGAGIITGMAAEMLMPTAISFVFGGLSGAAEIAAVVIFMLVLYRTARQSIEPRNPYEKFIASSFIWFLLGTVLEAAFFFAKATAHSEHGLIMRIALIDGPLRDIQLLGFAALIIAGVSQRFVPHVYGLGKPKHDRQTLIFWLINGSLLLNIISYELLFTTHKLYFAIGLELVYLLMPLWAVLLAVQIGVFRRPTQPDRTFKFVRAAYVWLLISCGMMPFFPLYRWLTHQVFAHTYMGSHRHAFTVGFISMMILGVSSRVVPILAGIDAKRMNSLWAPFL
;
A
#
# COMPACT_ATOMS: atom_id res chain seq x y z
N ARG A 1 -16.88 5.60 9.64
CA ARG A 1 -17.76 4.88 8.70
C ARG A 1 -17.59 5.37 7.25
N ARG A 2 -17.48 6.71 7.00
CA ARG A 2 -17.38 7.30 5.63
C ARG A 2 -16.17 6.76 4.87
N PHE A 3 -15.00 6.75 5.47
CA PHE A 3 -13.76 6.23 4.88
C PHE A 3 -13.91 4.78 4.39
N PHE A 4 -14.48 3.89 5.21
CA PHE A 4 -14.68 2.49 4.82
C PHE A 4 -15.66 2.34 3.65
N LYS A 5 -16.78 3.09 3.66
CA LYS A 5 -17.75 3.06 2.56
C LYS A 5 -17.14 3.57 1.26
N ALA A 6 -16.38 4.67 1.32
CA ALA A 6 -15.70 5.21 0.15
C ALA A 6 -14.63 4.24 -0.38
N GLY A 7 -13.81 3.65 0.50
CA GLY A 7 -12.82 2.65 0.11
C GLY A 7 -13.45 1.43 -0.57
N VAL A 8 -14.57 0.92 -0.04
CA VAL A 8 -15.30 -0.20 -0.68
C VAL A 8 -15.87 0.22 -2.03
N ALA A 9 -16.45 1.41 -2.15
CA ALA A 9 -16.94 1.91 -3.44
C ALA A 9 -15.82 2.02 -4.48
N VAL A 10 -14.66 2.56 -4.09
CA VAL A 10 -13.49 2.68 -4.97
C VAL A 10 -12.98 1.30 -5.40
N VAL A 11 -12.78 0.35 -4.48
CA VAL A 11 -12.23 -0.97 -4.86
C VAL A 11 -13.16 -1.75 -5.78
N LEU A 12 -14.48 -1.65 -5.59
CA LEU A 12 -15.44 -2.37 -6.44
C LEU A 12 -15.59 -1.75 -7.84
N THR A 13 -15.41 -0.45 -7.97
CA THR A 13 -15.60 0.28 -9.24
C THR A 13 -14.27 0.50 -9.96
N VAL A 14 -13.58 1.59 -9.65
CA VAL A 14 -12.33 2.01 -10.30
C VAL A 14 -11.13 1.15 -9.89
N GLY A 15 -11.29 0.35 -8.86
CA GLY A 15 -10.34 -0.70 -8.48
C GLY A 15 -10.53 -1.96 -9.34
N CYS A 16 -11.29 -2.94 -8.83
CA CYS A 16 -11.40 -4.27 -9.47
C CYS A 16 -11.98 -4.21 -10.88
N LEU A 17 -13.09 -3.49 -11.10
CA LEU A 17 -13.74 -3.45 -12.41
C LEU A 17 -12.84 -2.77 -13.44
N TRP A 18 -12.28 -1.61 -13.12
CA TRP A 18 -11.40 -0.89 -14.04
C TRP A 18 -10.09 -1.66 -14.28
N GLY A 19 -9.50 -2.27 -13.23
CA GLY A 19 -8.34 -3.14 -13.36
C GLY A 19 -8.60 -4.32 -14.28
N ALA A 20 -9.77 -4.99 -14.17
CA ALA A 20 -10.17 -6.07 -15.05
C ALA A 20 -10.32 -5.59 -16.50
N ILE A 21 -10.88 -4.40 -16.75
CA ILE A 21 -10.97 -3.82 -18.09
C ILE A 21 -9.57 -3.55 -18.66
N ASN A 22 -8.63 -3.03 -17.87
CA ASN A 22 -7.25 -2.81 -18.30
C ASN A 22 -6.57 -4.13 -18.69
N LEU A 23 -6.70 -5.17 -17.87
CA LEU A 23 -6.15 -6.50 -18.15
C LEU A 23 -6.78 -7.12 -19.41
N LEU A 24 -8.10 -6.97 -19.59
CA LEU A 24 -8.79 -7.45 -20.80
C LEU A 24 -8.27 -6.74 -22.05
N GLN A 25 -8.04 -5.42 -22.01
CA GLN A 25 -7.47 -4.68 -23.14
C GLN A 25 -6.06 -5.18 -23.49
N ILE A 26 -5.21 -5.47 -22.50
CA ILE A 26 -3.89 -6.05 -22.69
C ILE A 26 -4.01 -7.46 -23.29
N ALA A 27 -4.90 -8.31 -22.77
CA ALA A 27 -5.14 -9.66 -23.28
C ALA A 27 -5.66 -9.68 -24.73
N LEU A 28 -6.40 -8.65 -25.14
CA LEU A 28 -6.85 -8.44 -26.51
C LEU A 28 -5.77 -7.82 -27.43
N GLY A 29 -4.52 -7.76 -26.98
CA GLY A 29 -3.38 -7.32 -27.78
C GLY A 29 -3.19 -5.80 -27.88
N LYS A 30 -3.89 -4.99 -27.08
CA LYS A 30 -3.62 -3.54 -27.05
C LYS A 30 -2.26 -3.29 -26.39
N ASN A 31 -1.46 -2.45 -27.06
CA ASN A 31 -0.15 -2.06 -26.53
C ASN A 31 -0.34 -1.21 -25.26
N PHE A 32 0.12 -1.74 -24.12
CA PHE A 32 -0.01 -1.07 -22.82
C PHE A 32 0.88 0.18 -22.69
N LEU A 33 1.88 0.37 -23.56
CA LEU A 33 2.69 1.59 -23.61
C LEU A 33 2.00 2.74 -24.37
N GLN A 34 0.88 2.50 -25.05
CA GLN A 34 0.09 3.60 -25.61
C GLN A 34 -0.41 4.52 -24.50
N LEU A 35 -0.27 5.83 -24.70
CA LEU A 35 -0.59 6.86 -23.70
C LEU A 35 -1.95 6.64 -23.03
N ARG A 36 -3.00 6.35 -23.81
CA ARG A 36 -4.36 6.18 -23.28
C ARG A 36 -4.51 5.00 -22.32
N LEU A 37 -3.93 3.85 -22.66
CA LEU A 37 -3.98 2.68 -21.78
C LEU A 37 -3.07 2.85 -20.58
N LEU A 38 -1.91 3.45 -20.78
CA LEU A 38 -0.96 3.77 -19.73
C LEU A 38 -1.56 4.74 -18.70
N SER A 39 -2.22 5.81 -19.14
CA SER A 39 -2.97 6.72 -18.27
C SER A 39 -4.10 6.01 -17.52
N SER A 40 -4.80 5.09 -18.18
CA SER A 40 -5.83 4.25 -17.54
C SER A 40 -5.24 3.36 -16.44
N ILE A 41 -4.07 2.75 -16.66
CA ILE A 41 -3.36 1.94 -15.66
C ILE A 41 -2.92 2.80 -14.47
N HIS A 42 -2.39 4.00 -14.72
CA HIS A 42 -1.98 4.92 -13.66
C HIS A 42 -3.18 5.46 -12.86
N ALA A 43 -4.29 5.80 -13.51
CA ALA A 43 -5.53 6.20 -12.84
C ALA A 43 -6.07 5.08 -11.92
N HIS A 44 -6.02 3.82 -12.39
CA HIS A 44 -6.35 2.66 -11.57
C HIS A 44 -5.41 2.53 -10.37
N ALA A 45 -4.10 2.59 -10.57
CA ALA A 45 -3.12 2.48 -9.49
C ALA A 45 -3.28 3.59 -8.44
N HIS A 46 -3.49 4.84 -8.89
CA HIS A 46 -3.77 5.99 -8.04
C HIS A 46 -5.03 5.77 -7.17
N ALA A 47 -6.14 5.35 -7.78
CA ALA A 47 -7.37 5.05 -7.06
C ALA A 47 -7.19 3.90 -6.04
N MET A 48 -6.42 2.87 -6.37
CA MET A 48 -6.17 1.76 -5.45
C MET A 48 -5.32 2.17 -4.25
N ILE A 49 -4.26 2.96 -4.45
CA ILE A 49 -3.39 3.40 -3.34
C ILE A 49 -4.12 4.39 -2.44
N PHE A 50 -4.69 5.45 -2.98
CA PHE A 50 -5.32 6.50 -2.17
C PHE A 50 -6.76 6.14 -1.77
N GLY A 51 -7.54 5.58 -2.70
CA GLY A 51 -8.96 5.31 -2.50
C GLY A 51 -9.23 4.01 -1.75
N TRP A 52 -8.55 2.91 -2.07
CA TRP A 52 -8.73 1.66 -1.33
C TRP A 52 -7.87 1.61 -0.07
N VAL A 53 -6.55 1.62 -0.23
CA VAL A 53 -5.62 1.45 0.89
C VAL A 53 -5.61 2.70 1.78
N GLY A 54 -5.45 3.89 1.22
CA GLY A 54 -5.37 5.16 1.95
C GLY A 54 -6.64 5.45 2.74
N MET A 55 -7.83 5.37 2.11
CA MET A 55 -9.11 5.55 2.82
C MET A 55 -9.27 4.54 3.95
N PHE A 56 -8.95 3.27 3.70
CA PHE A 56 -9.08 2.25 4.74
C PHE A 56 -8.12 2.50 5.90
N VAL A 57 -6.85 2.76 5.63
CA VAL A 57 -5.82 3.02 6.65
C VAL A 57 -6.18 4.25 7.48
N MET A 58 -6.55 5.37 6.83
CA MET A 58 -6.92 6.59 7.55
C MET A 58 -8.17 6.38 8.40
N GLY A 59 -9.20 5.72 7.85
CA GLY A 59 -10.43 5.39 8.58
C GLY A 59 -10.19 4.48 9.77
N PHE A 60 -9.36 3.45 9.59
CA PHE A 60 -8.96 2.53 10.66
C PHE A 60 -8.14 3.24 11.74
N ALA A 61 -7.15 4.03 11.33
CA ALA A 61 -6.28 4.74 12.27
C ALA A 61 -7.06 5.74 13.13
N TYR A 62 -7.96 6.54 12.56
CA TYR A 62 -8.80 7.46 13.31
C TYR A 62 -9.71 6.78 14.35
N GLN A 63 -10.09 5.51 14.09
CA GLN A 63 -10.92 4.75 15.02
C GLN A 63 -10.11 3.96 16.06
N SER A 64 -9.00 3.36 15.64
CA SER A 64 -8.26 2.39 16.46
C SER A 64 -7.13 3.04 17.25
N PHE A 65 -6.47 4.05 16.70
CA PHE A 65 -5.32 4.67 17.34
C PHE A 65 -5.65 5.36 18.67
N PRO A 66 -6.76 6.13 18.81
CA PRO A 66 -7.15 6.67 20.11
C PRO A 66 -7.38 5.57 21.15
N ARG A 67 -7.99 4.44 20.75
CA ARG A 67 -8.21 3.29 21.65
C ARG A 67 -6.90 2.62 22.06
N PHE A 68 -5.93 2.51 21.13
CA PHE A 68 -4.60 1.97 21.45
C PHE A 68 -3.83 2.85 22.42
N LYS A 69 -4.13 4.14 22.44
CA LYS A 69 -3.52 5.17 23.28
C LYS A 69 -4.37 5.56 24.49
N ASN A 70 -5.47 4.86 24.74
CA ASN A 70 -6.41 5.16 25.82
C ASN A 70 -6.76 6.65 25.93
N THR A 71 -7.11 7.25 24.78
CA THR A 71 -7.43 8.67 24.65
C THR A 71 -8.55 8.92 23.63
N THR A 72 -8.91 10.17 23.43
CA THR A 72 -9.89 10.59 22.43
C THR A 72 -9.19 11.18 21.18
N LEU A 73 -9.87 11.13 20.05
CA LEU A 73 -9.34 11.69 18.81
C LEU A 73 -9.28 13.22 18.90
N TRP A 74 -8.09 13.79 18.67
CA TRP A 74 -7.90 15.22 18.62
C TRP A 74 -8.61 15.82 17.40
N ARG A 75 -9.45 16.84 17.60
CA ARG A 75 -10.19 17.57 16.55
C ARG A 75 -10.80 16.67 15.46
N PRO A 76 -11.87 15.91 15.76
CA PRO A 76 -12.53 15.03 14.77
C PRO A 76 -13.00 15.73 13.48
N GLY A 77 -13.25 17.06 13.53
CA GLY A 77 -13.57 17.87 12.37
C GLY A 77 -12.47 17.86 11.31
N LEU A 78 -11.19 17.88 11.72
CA LEU A 78 -10.06 17.78 10.78
C LEU A 78 -9.98 16.38 10.14
N ALA A 79 -10.34 15.31 10.84
CA ALA A 79 -10.45 13.99 10.25
C ALA A 79 -11.55 13.93 9.17
N ASN A 80 -12.66 14.64 9.36
CA ASN A 80 -13.68 14.79 8.30
C ASN A 80 -13.15 15.62 7.13
N LEU A 81 -12.43 16.70 7.37
CA LEU A 81 -11.82 17.52 6.31
C LEU A 81 -10.85 16.68 5.48
N SER A 82 -9.97 15.88 6.12
CA SER A 82 -9.04 15.01 5.39
C SER A 82 -9.75 13.97 4.53
N PHE A 83 -10.95 13.51 4.93
CA PHE A 83 -11.78 12.62 4.10
C PHE A 83 -12.22 13.31 2.81
N TYR A 84 -12.74 14.53 2.89
CA TYR A 84 -13.21 15.26 1.71
C TYR A 84 -12.07 15.65 0.79
N LEU A 85 -10.95 16.11 1.35
CA LEU A 85 -9.75 16.45 0.59
C LEU A 85 -9.20 15.22 -0.15
N LEU A 86 -9.06 14.08 0.53
CA LEU A 86 -8.59 12.86 -0.12
C LEU A 86 -9.54 12.39 -1.22
N GLY A 87 -10.86 12.44 -0.97
CA GLY A 87 -11.87 12.08 -1.97
C GLY A 87 -11.83 13.00 -3.20
N ALA A 88 -11.72 14.32 -3.00
CA ALA A 88 -11.56 15.28 -4.08
C ALA A 88 -10.26 15.05 -4.86
N GLY A 89 -9.15 14.78 -4.15
CA GLY A 89 -7.85 14.46 -4.75
C GLY A 89 -7.92 13.23 -5.65
N ILE A 90 -8.52 12.13 -5.17
CA ILE A 90 -8.68 10.91 -5.96
C ILE A 90 -9.46 11.16 -7.25
N ILE A 91 -10.62 11.88 -7.17
CA ILE A 91 -11.46 12.16 -8.33
C ILE A 91 -10.71 13.02 -9.33
N THR A 92 -10.10 14.12 -8.87
CA THR A 92 -9.35 15.03 -9.75
C THR A 92 -8.09 14.41 -10.32
N GLY A 93 -7.39 13.54 -9.56
CA GLY A 93 -6.22 12.81 -10.02
C GLY A 93 -6.54 11.80 -11.13
N MET A 94 -7.61 11.04 -10.96
CA MET A 94 -8.09 10.14 -12.02
C MET A 94 -8.50 10.92 -13.27
N ALA A 95 -9.20 12.04 -13.12
CA ALA A 95 -9.56 12.88 -14.24
C ALA A 95 -8.31 13.48 -14.92
N ALA A 96 -7.33 13.91 -14.15
CA ALA A 96 -6.06 14.42 -14.67
C ALA A 96 -5.33 13.39 -15.54
N GLU A 97 -5.22 12.12 -15.07
CA GLU A 97 -4.61 11.03 -15.83
C GLU A 97 -5.36 10.76 -17.14
N MET A 98 -6.69 10.72 -17.10
CA MET A 98 -7.51 10.40 -18.28
C MET A 98 -7.58 11.53 -19.31
N LEU A 99 -7.36 12.77 -18.89
CA LEU A 99 -7.38 13.96 -19.75
C LEU A 99 -5.98 14.37 -20.24
N MET A 100 -4.94 13.67 -19.87
CA MET A 100 -3.56 13.95 -20.28
C MET A 100 -3.38 13.69 -21.79
N PRO A 101 -2.64 14.55 -22.53
CA PRO A 101 -2.01 15.81 -22.11
C PRO A 101 -2.84 17.05 -22.51
N THR A 102 -3.64 17.56 -21.62
CA THR A 102 -4.43 18.80 -21.89
C THR A 102 -4.18 19.86 -20.81
N ALA A 103 -4.46 21.13 -21.11
CA ALA A 103 -4.35 22.21 -20.12
C ALA A 103 -5.23 21.93 -18.87
N ILE A 104 -6.41 21.34 -19.04
CA ILE A 104 -7.30 20.96 -17.94
C ILE A 104 -6.66 19.87 -17.07
N SER A 105 -5.91 18.93 -17.64
CA SER A 105 -5.24 17.89 -16.86
C SER A 105 -4.20 18.46 -15.89
N PHE A 106 -3.49 19.54 -16.26
CA PHE A 106 -2.55 20.22 -15.35
C PHE A 106 -3.28 20.84 -14.15
N VAL A 107 -4.43 21.47 -14.38
CA VAL A 107 -5.23 22.05 -13.28
C VAL A 107 -5.72 20.94 -12.35
N PHE A 108 -6.26 19.85 -12.89
CA PHE A 108 -6.75 18.72 -12.09
C PHE A 108 -5.60 17.99 -11.37
N GLY A 109 -4.46 17.83 -12.00
CA GLY A 109 -3.27 17.25 -11.36
C GLY A 109 -2.75 18.09 -10.19
N GLY A 110 -2.75 19.43 -10.36
CA GLY A 110 -2.39 20.37 -9.30
C GLY A 110 -3.38 20.32 -8.12
N LEU A 111 -4.68 20.30 -8.41
CA LEU A 111 -5.72 20.18 -7.39
C LEU A 111 -5.64 18.83 -6.65
N SER A 112 -5.41 17.74 -7.39
CA SER A 112 -5.22 16.40 -6.81
C SER A 112 -4.06 16.38 -5.85
N GLY A 113 -2.86 16.75 -6.33
CA GLY A 113 -1.66 16.74 -5.50
C GLY A 113 -1.81 17.61 -4.24
N ALA A 114 -2.33 18.83 -4.38
CA ALA A 114 -2.53 19.72 -3.26
C ALA A 114 -3.54 19.17 -2.24
N ALA A 115 -4.66 18.61 -2.71
CA ALA A 115 -5.71 18.06 -1.85
C ALA A 115 -5.23 16.80 -1.12
N GLU A 116 -4.51 15.89 -1.79
CA GLU A 116 -3.99 14.66 -1.19
C GLU A 116 -2.87 14.93 -0.19
N ILE A 117 -1.92 15.81 -0.53
CA ILE A 117 -0.86 16.22 0.40
C ILE A 117 -1.48 16.87 1.64
N ALA A 118 -2.44 17.78 1.48
CA ALA A 118 -3.15 18.39 2.60
C ALA A 118 -3.90 17.34 3.45
N ALA A 119 -4.58 16.38 2.81
CA ALA A 119 -5.27 15.30 3.51
C ALA A 119 -4.33 14.45 4.35
N VAL A 120 -3.18 14.05 3.80
CA VAL A 120 -2.17 13.22 4.49
C VAL A 120 -1.49 14.03 5.62
N VAL A 121 -1.16 15.29 5.41
CA VAL A 121 -0.59 16.16 6.45
C VAL A 121 -1.59 16.35 7.61
N ILE A 122 -2.85 16.62 7.31
CA ILE A 122 -3.91 16.71 8.35
C ILE A 122 -4.03 15.39 9.10
N PHE A 123 -4.03 14.26 8.39
CA PHE A 123 -4.08 12.94 8.99
C PHE A 123 -2.93 12.72 9.97
N MET A 124 -1.71 12.98 9.55
CA MET A 124 -0.52 12.84 10.41
C MET A 124 -0.58 13.78 11.62
N LEU A 125 -1.00 15.03 11.41
CA LEU A 125 -1.14 16.01 12.49
C LEU A 125 -2.17 15.56 13.53
N VAL A 126 -3.34 15.10 13.10
CA VAL A 126 -4.41 14.63 14.00
C VAL A 126 -3.92 13.45 14.84
N LEU A 127 -3.26 12.46 14.22
CA LEU A 127 -2.74 11.30 14.96
C LEU A 127 -1.57 11.66 15.88
N TYR A 128 -0.66 12.52 15.44
CA TYR A 128 0.42 13.02 16.29
C TYR A 128 -0.11 13.73 17.54
N ARG A 129 -1.06 14.66 17.36
CA ARG A 129 -1.69 15.38 18.47
C ARG A 129 -2.49 14.43 19.38
N THR A 130 -3.18 13.45 18.83
CA THR A 130 -3.85 12.39 19.59
C THR A 130 -2.85 11.58 20.43
N ALA A 131 -1.71 11.19 19.86
CA ALA A 131 -0.65 10.50 20.59
C ALA A 131 -0.08 11.33 21.76
N ARG A 132 0.04 12.63 21.56
CA ARG A 132 0.56 13.57 22.60
C ARG A 132 -0.39 13.78 23.78
N GLN A 133 -1.67 13.45 23.65
CA GLN A 133 -2.65 13.48 24.74
C GLN A 133 -2.62 12.22 25.61
N SER A 134 -1.94 11.18 25.18
CA SER A 134 -1.87 9.90 25.87
C SER A 134 -0.72 9.86 26.88
N ILE A 135 -0.99 9.26 28.04
CA ILE A 135 0.02 8.90 29.05
C ILE A 135 0.63 7.52 28.81
N GLU A 136 0.05 6.73 27.88
CA GLU A 136 0.54 5.39 27.57
C GLU A 136 1.96 5.43 27.00
N PRO A 137 2.85 4.55 27.43
CA PRO A 137 4.22 4.49 26.92
C PRO A 137 4.23 4.15 25.43
N ARG A 138 5.32 4.52 24.77
CA ARG A 138 5.54 4.15 23.35
C ARG A 138 5.82 2.66 23.26
N ASN A 139 5.11 2.02 22.33
CA ASN A 139 5.30 0.59 22.04
C ASN A 139 6.16 0.40 20.78
N PRO A 140 6.94 -0.69 20.70
CA PRO A 140 7.86 -0.93 19.57
C PRO A 140 7.19 -0.96 18.20
N TYR A 141 5.92 -1.39 18.09
CA TYR A 141 5.17 -1.40 16.83
C TYR A 141 4.84 0.01 16.30
N GLU A 142 4.84 1.04 17.16
CA GLU A 142 4.50 2.40 16.78
C GLU A 142 5.52 3.04 15.83
N LYS A 143 6.79 2.60 15.87
CA LYS A 143 7.80 3.05 14.91
C LYS A 143 7.48 2.63 13.48
N PHE A 144 6.88 1.46 13.28
CA PHE A 144 6.41 1.02 11.96
C PHE A 144 5.30 1.94 11.45
N ILE A 145 4.35 2.29 12.32
CA ILE A 145 3.24 3.20 12.00
C ILE A 145 3.76 4.59 11.65
N ALA A 146 4.66 5.13 12.46
CA ALA A 146 5.24 6.44 12.23
C ALA A 146 6.05 6.49 10.92
N SER A 147 6.89 5.48 10.67
CA SER A 147 7.65 5.36 9.42
C SER A 147 6.73 5.22 8.21
N SER A 148 5.65 4.42 8.31
CA SER A 148 4.69 4.27 7.20
C SER A 148 4.01 5.59 6.83
N PHE A 149 3.74 6.46 7.80
CA PHE A 149 3.14 7.76 7.52
C PHE A 149 4.12 8.73 6.86
N ILE A 150 5.40 8.66 7.22
CA ILE A 150 6.45 9.42 6.54
C ILE A 150 6.55 8.98 5.06
N TRP A 151 6.58 7.66 4.82
CA TRP A 151 6.59 7.11 3.47
C TRP A 151 5.30 7.42 2.70
N PHE A 152 4.14 7.45 3.38
CA PHE A 152 2.87 7.83 2.76
C PHE A 152 2.91 9.28 2.27
N LEU A 153 3.38 10.21 3.10
CA LEU A 153 3.54 11.61 2.70
C LEU A 153 4.54 11.76 1.55
N LEU A 154 5.70 11.12 1.64
CA LEU A 154 6.70 11.15 0.58
C LEU A 154 6.15 10.57 -0.73
N GLY A 155 5.47 9.42 -0.68
CA GLY A 155 4.82 8.81 -1.84
C GLY A 155 3.74 9.69 -2.44
N THR A 156 2.98 10.43 -1.61
CA THR A 156 1.96 11.38 -2.10
C THR A 156 2.59 12.57 -2.83
N VAL A 157 3.67 13.13 -2.29
CA VAL A 157 4.42 14.23 -2.95
C VAL A 157 5.04 13.76 -4.26
N LEU A 158 5.65 12.57 -4.26
CA LEU A 158 6.27 12.00 -5.47
C LEU A 158 5.22 11.62 -6.53
N GLU A 159 4.02 11.15 -6.14
CA GLU A 159 2.93 10.89 -7.09
C GLU A 159 2.50 12.17 -7.82
N ALA A 160 2.34 13.28 -7.08
CA ALA A 160 2.05 14.59 -7.68
C ALA A 160 3.18 15.03 -8.64
N ALA A 161 4.45 14.91 -8.22
CA ALA A 161 5.59 15.23 -9.06
C ALA A 161 5.65 14.33 -10.30
N PHE A 162 5.36 13.05 -10.17
CA PHE A 162 5.34 12.08 -11.25
C PHE A 162 4.26 12.40 -12.29
N PHE A 163 3.06 12.83 -11.84
CA PHE A 163 2.03 13.30 -12.77
C PHE A 163 2.57 14.43 -13.65
N PHE A 164 3.15 15.48 -13.08
CA PHE A 164 3.70 16.60 -13.84
C PHE A 164 4.89 16.19 -14.71
N ALA A 165 5.73 15.26 -14.24
CA ALA A 165 6.82 14.73 -15.06
C ALA A 165 6.27 14.03 -16.32
N LYS A 166 5.18 13.25 -16.22
CA LYS A 166 4.52 12.64 -17.39
C LYS A 166 3.87 13.69 -18.29
N ALA A 167 3.08 14.59 -17.72
CA ALA A 167 2.28 15.56 -18.46
C ALA A 167 3.14 16.57 -19.26
N THR A 168 4.38 16.82 -18.85
CA THR A 168 5.33 17.69 -19.54
C THR A 168 6.27 16.95 -20.49
N ALA A 169 6.03 15.66 -20.77
CA ALA A 169 6.84 14.94 -21.74
C ALA A 169 6.52 15.38 -23.17
N HIS A 170 7.54 15.81 -23.91
CA HIS A 170 7.37 16.32 -25.28
C HIS A 170 7.44 15.23 -26.35
N SER A 171 7.81 13.99 -25.99
CA SER A 171 7.92 12.86 -26.89
C SER A 171 7.53 11.57 -26.19
N GLU A 172 7.10 10.55 -26.95
CA GLU A 172 6.81 9.23 -26.44
C GLU A 172 8.03 8.59 -25.76
N HIS A 173 9.22 8.73 -26.35
CA HIS A 173 10.46 8.27 -25.74
C HIS A 173 10.72 8.96 -24.40
N GLY A 174 10.57 10.28 -24.33
CA GLY A 174 10.74 11.05 -23.10
C GLY A 174 9.71 10.65 -22.01
N LEU A 175 8.48 10.34 -22.40
CA LEU A 175 7.46 9.82 -21.49
C LEU A 175 7.86 8.46 -20.92
N ILE A 176 8.24 7.52 -21.77
CA ILE A 176 8.66 6.17 -21.36
C ILE A 176 9.87 6.23 -20.43
N MET A 177 10.86 7.07 -20.72
CA MET A 177 12.04 7.24 -19.87
C MET A 177 11.69 7.79 -18.48
N ARG A 178 10.78 8.77 -18.39
CA ARG A 178 10.32 9.30 -17.10
C ARG A 178 9.54 8.27 -16.29
N ILE A 179 8.71 7.47 -16.94
CA ILE A 179 8.00 6.38 -16.29
C ILE A 179 8.98 5.32 -15.81
N ALA A 180 9.92 4.91 -16.67
CA ALA A 180 10.93 3.92 -16.30
C ALA A 180 11.78 4.37 -15.10
N LEU A 181 12.10 5.66 -15.00
CA LEU A 181 12.86 6.19 -13.87
C LEU A 181 12.03 6.23 -12.57
N ILE A 182 10.79 6.70 -12.61
CA ILE A 182 10.08 7.12 -11.39
C ILE A 182 9.07 6.05 -10.91
N ASP A 183 8.36 5.34 -11.82
CA ASP A 183 7.22 4.48 -11.42
C ASP A 183 7.66 3.33 -10.50
N GLY A 184 8.77 2.67 -10.79
CA GLY A 184 9.27 1.56 -9.98
C GLY A 184 9.48 1.96 -8.51
N PRO A 185 10.41 2.88 -8.21
CA PRO A 185 10.67 3.37 -6.86
C PRO A 185 9.43 3.96 -6.18
N LEU A 186 8.59 4.70 -6.90
CA LEU A 186 7.36 5.28 -6.37
C LEU A 186 6.39 4.20 -5.88
N ARG A 187 6.15 3.14 -6.68
CA ARG A 187 5.29 2.03 -6.27
C ARG A 187 5.87 1.27 -5.08
N ASP A 188 7.18 1.11 -5.00
CA ASP A 188 7.81 0.47 -3.84
C ASP A 188 7.68 1.32 -2.56
N ILE A 189 7.78 2.64 -2.65
CA ILE A 189 7.47 3.56 -1.55
C ILE A 189 6.02 3.38 -1.09
N GLN A 190 5.08 3.33 -2.01
CA GLN A 190 3.65 3.18 -1.69
C GLN A 190 3.31 1.80 -1.13
N LEU A 191 3.89 0.73 -1.67
CA LEU A 191 3.57 -0.63 -1.28
C LEU A 191 4.36 -1.10 -0.07
N LEU A 192 5.69 -0.96 -0.08
CA LEU A 192 6.54 -1.39 1.02
C LEU A 192 6.64 -0.33 2.12
N GLY A 193 6.88 0.93 1.74
CA GLY A 193 7.05 2.03 2.67
C GLY A 193 5.76 2.42 3.39
N PHE A 194 4.64 2.48 2.69
CA PHE A 194 3.36 2.81 3.32
C PHE A 194 2.57 1.56 3.73
N ALA A 195 2.10 0.77 2.75
CA ALA A 195 1.11 -0.28 3.04
C ALA A 195 1.70 -1.46 3.84
N ALA A 196 2.87 -1.97 3.49
CA ALA A 196 3.46 -3.10 4.23
C ALA A 196 3.90 -2.70 5.64
N LEU A 197 4.53 -1.53 5.81
CA LEU A 197 4.96 -1.07 7.13
C LEU A 197 3.79 -0.84 8.08
N ILE A 198 2.68 -0.22 7.63
CA ILE A 198 1.51 -0.04 8.48
C ILE A 198 0.89 -1.39 8.86
N ILE A 199 0.78 -2.31 7.89
CA ILE A 199 0.28 -3.67 8.16
C ILE A 199 1.21 -4.40 9.12
N ALA A 200 2.52 -4.34 8.92
CA ALA A 200 3.50 -4.98 9.80
C ALA A 200 3.40 -4.44 11.24
N GLY A 201 3.30 -3.11 11.40
CA GLY A 201 3.13 -2.49 12.72
C GLY A 201 1.83 -2.89 13.41
N VAL A 202 0.70 -2.72 12.72
CA VAL A 202 -0.63 -3.05 13.25
C VAL A 202 -0.75 -4.55 13.54
N SER A 203 -0.26 -5.41 12.65
CA SER A 203 -0.33 -6.86 12.83
C SER A 203 0.39 -7.34 14.08
N GLN A 204 1.52 -6.75 14.45
CA GLN A 204 2.27 -7.14 15.65
C GLN A 204 1.51 -6.84 16.95
N ARG A 205 0.57 -5.91 16.93
CA ARG A 205 -0.32 -5.66 18.07
C ARG A 205 -1.66 -6.38 17.94
N PHE A 206 -2.31 -6.21 16.79
CA PHE A 206 -3.68 -6.64 16.57
C PHE A 206 -3.81 -8.16 16.50
N VAL A 207 -2.99 -8.81 15.69
CA VAL A 207 -3.12 -10.25 15.40
C VAL A 207 -2.89 -11.11 16.65
N PRO A 208 -1.79 -10.96 17.42
CA PRO A 208 -1.60 -11.74 18.63
C PRO A 208 -2.68 -11.48 19.69
N HIS A 209 -3.12 -10.24 19.83
CA HIS A 209 -4.14 -9.88 20.82
C HIS A 209 -5.51 -10.47 20.48
N VAL A 210 -5.93 -10.36 19.22
CA VAL A 210 -7.28 -10.77 18.77
C VAL A 210 -7.44 -12.28 18.71
N TYR A 211 -6.39 -13.00 18.32
CA TYR A 211 -6.46 -14.45 18.10
C TYR A 211 -5.77 -15.26 19.20
N GLY A 212 -5.33 -14.61 20.27
CA GLY A 212 -4.68 -15.26 21.41
C GLY A 212 -3.35 -15.92 21.05
N LEU A 213 -2.55 -15.26 20.21
CA LEU A 213 -1.20 -15.70 19.87
C LEU A 213 -0.16 -15.10 20.83
N GLY A 214 1.04 -15.66 20.86
CA GLY A 214 2.11 -15.18 21.75
C GLY A 214 2.54 -13.74 21.43
N LYS A 215 2.97 -13.00 22.47
CA LYS A 215 3.46 -11.62 22.30
C LYS A 215 4.73 -11.57 21.44
N PRO A 216 4.84 -10.61 20.49
CA PRO A 216 6.04 -10.40 19.69
C PRO A 216 7.25 -9.99 20.54
N LYS A 217 8.44 -10.51 20.21
CA LYS A 217 9.70 -10.17 20.88
C LYS A 217 10.23 -8.82 20.40
N HIS A 218 10.66 -7.98 21.34
CA HIS A 218 11.11 -6.61 21.06
C HIS A 218 12.29 -6.53 20.06
N ASP A 219 13.32 -7.36 20.29
CA ASP A 219 14.53 -7.34 19.44
C ASP A 219 14.22 -7.72 17.99
N ARG A 220 13.35 -8.72 17.80
CA ARG A 220 12.90 -9.11 16.47
C ARG A 220 12.05 -8.03 15.78
N GLN A 221 11.24 -7.29 16.55
CA GLN A 221 10.51 -6.14 16.01
C GLN A 221 11.46 -5.08 15.46
N THR A 222 12.55 -4.81 16.19
CA THR A 222 13.56 -3.85 15.77
C THR A 222 14.31 -4.32 14.52
N LEU A 223 14.68 -5.58 14.46
CA LEU A 223 15.33 -6.19 13.29
C LEU A 223 14.42 -6.08 12.06
N ILE A 224 13.16 -6.52 12.17
CA ILE A 224 12.20 -6.48 11.06
C ILE A 224 11.97 -5.03 10.57
N PHE A 225 11.88 -4.07 11.49
CA PHE A 225 11.74 -2.66 11.15
C PHE A 225 12.88 -2.17 10.26
N TRP A 226 14.12 -2.47 10.65
CA TRP A 226 15.30 -2.05 9.88
C TRP A 226 15.46 -2.84 8.57
N LEU A 227 15.08 -4.10 8.55
CA LEU A 227 15.10 -4.89 7.31
C LEU A 227 14.12 -4.33 6.27
N ILE A 228 12.89 -3.96 6.65
CA ILE A 228 11.92 -3.39 5.71
C ILE A 228 12.38 -2.01 5.22
N ASN A 229 12.71 -1.09 6.14
CA ASN A 229 13.12 0.26 5.75
C ASN A 229 14.47 0.25 5.01
N GLY A 230 15.43 -0.54 5.47
CA GLY A 230 16.75 -0.65 4.85
C GLY A 230 16.68 -1.27 3.45
N SER A 231 15.87 -2.32 3.25
CA SER A 231 15.68 -2.90 1.91
C SER A 231 14.99 -1.91 0.98
N LEU A 232 14.00 -1.13 1.44
CA LEU A 232 13.36 -0.11 0.63
C LEU A 232 14.33 1.01 0.23
N LEU A 233 15.10 1.53 1.17
CA LEU A 233 16.12 2.56 0.88
C LEU A 233 17.19 2.04 -0.09
N LEU A 234 17.69 0.81 0.16
CA LEU A 234 18.66 0.18 -0.73
C LEU A 234 18.10 -0.01 -2.14
N ASN A 235 16.83 -0.42 -2.24
CA ASN A 235 16.14 -0.59 -3.53
C ASN A 235 16.09 0.73 -4.30
N ILE A 236 15.59 1.81 -3.67
CA ILE A 236 15.46 3.12 -4.30
C ILE A 236 16.84 3.62 -4.76
N ILE A 237 17.82 3.61 -3.87
CA ILE A 237 19.18 4.13 -4.17
C ILE A 237 19.83 3.31 -5.28
N SER A 238 19.77 1.97 -5.20
CA SER A 238 20.38 1.09 -6.20
C SER A 238 19.70 1.22 -7.56
N TYR A 239 18.37 1.35 -7.57
CA TYR A 239 17.61 1.53 -8.81
C TYR A 239 17.97 2.85 -9.49
N GLU A 240 17.90 3.97 -8.77
CA GLU A 240 18.21 5.31 -9.29
C GLU A 240 19.65 5.40 -9.78
N LEU A 241 20.61 4.88 -9.02
CA LEU A 241 22.02 4.90 -9.43
C LEU A 241 22.30 3.97 -10.61
N LEU A 242 21.66 2.80 -10.68
CA LEU A 242 21.76 1.90 -11.84
C LEU A 242 21.22 2.59 -13.09
N PHE A 243 20.04 3.21 -13.00
CA PHE A 243 19.39 3.85 -14.13
C PHE A 243 20.11 5.11 -14.62
N THR A 244 20.61 5.95 -13.70
CA THR A 244 21.25 7.23 -14.05
C THR A 244 22.72 7.09 -14.46
N THR A 245 23.44 6.12 -13.87
CA THR A 245 24.88 5.95 -14.13
C THR A 245 25.20 4.82 -15.08
N HIS A 246 24.24 3.92 -15.35
CA HIS A 246 24.40 2.68 -16.14
C HIS A 246 25.49 1.73 -15.62
N LYS A 247 25.90 1.87 -14.34
CA LYS A 247 26.96 1.05 -13.74
C LYS A 247 26.36 -0.21 -13.13
N LEU A 248 26.65 -1.37 -13.74
CA LEU A 248 26.06 -2.68 -13.38
C LEU A 248 26.29 -3.10 -11.91
N TYR A 249 27.32 -2.60 -11.23
CA TYR A 249 27.54 -2.97 -9.83
C TYR A 249 26.41 -2.50 -8.89
N PHE A 250 25.60 -1.49 -9.27
CA PHE A 250 24.39 -1.12 -8.52
C PHE A 250 23.28 -2.18 -8.64
N ALA A 251 23.31 -3.04 -9.64
CA ALA A 251 22.40 -4.18 -9.73
C ALA A 251 22.59 -5.17 -8.56
N ILE A 252 23.80 -5.26 -7.99
CA ILE A 252 24.06 -6.08 -6.79
C ILE A 252 23.17 -5.63 -5.62
N GLY A 253 22.96 -4.33 -5.46
CA GLY A 253 22.07 -3.79 -4.43
C GLY A 253 20.62 -4.24 -4.63
N LEU A 254 20.13 -4.27 -5.88
CA LEU A 254 18.79 -4.78 -6.20
C LEU A 254 18.67 -6.28 -5.93
N GLU A 255 19.66 -7.08 -6.32
CA GLU A 255 19.68 -8.52 -6.04
C GLU A 255 19.68 -8.81 -4.54
N LEU A 256 20.42 -8.01 -3.75
CA LEU A 256 20.40 -8.11 -2.30
C LEU A 256 19.01 -7.81 -1.74
N VAL A 257 18.33 -6.79 -2.26
CA VAL A 257 16.93 -6.48 -1.87
C VAL A 257 16.01 -7.65 -2.16
N TYR A 258 16.15 -8.30 -3.33
CA TYR A 258 15.35 -9.46 -3.70
C TYR A 258 15.51 -10.64 -2.73
N LEU A 259 16.68 -10.78 -2.08
CA LEU A 259 16.91 -11.76 -1.03
C LEU A 259 16.39 -11.27 0.35
N LEU A 260 16.47 -9.98 0.63
CA LEU A 260 15.99 -9.41 1.90
C LEU A 260 14.45 -9.42 2.01
N MET A 261 13.74 -9.32 0.89
CA MET A 261 12.27 -9.33 0.90
C MET A 261 11.67 -10.62 1.50
N PRO A 262 11.98 -11.84 1.04
CA PRO A 262 11.49 -13.05 1.66
C PRO A 262 11.98 -13.21 3.10
N LEU A 263 13.20 -12.74 3.42
CA LEU A 263 13.74 -12.82 4.77
C LEU A 263 12.87 -12.07 5.79
N TRP A 264 12.61 -10.77 5.56
CA TRP A 264 11.78 -10.01 6.51
C TRP A 264 10.33 -10.49 6.51
N ALA A 265 9.79 -10.97 5.38
CA ALA A 265 8.43 -11.52 5.31
C ALA A 265 8.28 -12.78 6.18
N VAL A 266 9.25 -13.71 6.12
CA VAL A 266 9.29 -14.89 6.97
C VAL A 266 9.46 -14.51 8.44
N LEU A 267 10.40 -13.62 8.75
CA LEU A 267 10.62 -13.17 10.13
C LEU A 267 9.37 -12.52 10.73
N LEU A 268 8.63 -11.71 9.95
CA LEU A 268 7.39 -11.09 10.37
C LEU A 268 6.29 -12.14 10.61
N ALA A 269 6.10 -13.09 9.69
CA ALA A 269 5.10 -14.16 9.82
C ALA A 269 5.37 -15.05 11.06
N VAL A 270 6.64 -15.41 11.29
CA VAL A 270 7.07 -16.17 12.47
C VAL A 270 6.90 -15.37 13.76
N GLN A 271 7.25 -14.09 13.74
CA GLN A 271 7.14 -13.19 14.89
C GLN A 271 5.69 -13.03 15.37
N ILE A 272 4.75 -12.88 14.44
CA ILE A 272 3.31 -12.77 14.72
C ILE A 272 2.72 -14.13 15.09
N GLY A 273 3.31 -15.21 14.62
CA GLY A 273 2.82 -16.57 14.83
C GLY A 273 1.56 -16.89 14.03
N VAL A 274 1.39 -16.28 12.85
CA VAL A 274 0.17 -16.35 12.05
C VAL A 274 -0.21 -17.79 11.63
N PHE A 275 0.76 -18.71 11.54
CA PHE A 275 0.53 -20.12 11.22
C PHE A 275 0.30 -21.01 12.44
N ARG A 276 0.38 -20.47 13.66
CA ARG A 276 0.07 -21.21 14.90
C ARG A 276 -1.44 -21.35 15.07
N ARG A 277 -1.87 -22.31 15.87
CA ARG A 277 -3.29 -22.45 16.25
C ARG A 277 -3.69 -21.28 17.15
N PRO A 278 -4.77 -20.55 16.82
CA PRO A 278 -5.25 -19.49 17.67
C PRO A 278 -5.91 -20.09 18.92
N THR A 279 -5.68 -19.49 20.08
CA THR A 279 -6.42 -19.86 21.31
C THR A 279 -7.81 -19.20 21.35
N GLN A 280 -8.00 -18.14 20.58
CA GLN A 280 -9.27 -17.48 20.36
C GLN A 280 -9.66 -17.62 18.88
N PRO A 281 -10.40 -18.70 18.51
CA PRO A 281 -10.80 -18.91 17.14
C PRO A 281 -11.78 -17.82 16.68
N ASP A 282 -11.51 -17.26 15.50
CA ASP A 282 -12.32 -16.21 14.88
C ASP A 282 -12.42 -16.48 13.36
N ARG A 283 -13.60 -16.26 12.81
CA ARG A 283 -13.90 -16.47 11.38
C ARG A 283 -13.06 -15.60 10.44
N THR A 284 -12.48 -14.48 10.93
CA THR A 284 -11.67 -13.57 10.13
C THR A 284 -10.22 -14.01 10.04
N PHE A 285 -9.76 -14.96 10.88
CA PHE A 285 -8.36 -15.39 10.91
C PHE A 285 -7.88 -16.04 9.60
N LYS A 286 -8.78 -16.67 8.83
CA LYS A 286 -8.45 -17.22 7.52
C LYS A 286 -7.97 -16.14 6.53
N PHE A 287 -8.57 -14.94 6.55
CA PHE A 287 -8.13 -13.81 5.72
C PHE A 287 -6.71 -13.35 6.10
N VAL A 288 -6.44 -13.26 7.40
CA VAL A 288 -5.10 -12.90 7.89
C VAL A 288 -4.07 -13.94 7.48
N ARG A 289 -4.38 -15.25 7.62
CA ARG A 289 -3.50 -16.32 7.15
C ARG A 289 -3.24 -16.26 5.65
N ALA A 290 -4.31 -16.14 4.86
CA ALA A 290 -4.19 -16.02 3.41
C ALA A 290 -3.36 -14.81 3.00
N ALA A 291 -3.55 -13.66 3.65
CA ALA A 291 -2.73 -12.48 3.43
C ALA A 291 -1.23 -12.77 3.64
N TYR A 292 -0.86 -13.43 4.74
CA TYR A 292 0.54 -13.80 5.00
C TYR A 292 1.07 -14.87 4.04
N VAL A 293 0.25 -15.81 3.57
CA VAL A 293 0.64 -16.73 2.50
C VAL A 293 0.97 -15.95 1.23
N TRP A 294 0.13 -15.01 0.83
CA TRP A 294 0.37 -14.17 -0.33
C TRP A 294 1.59 -13.23 -0.17
N LEU A 295 1.84 -12.74 1.05
CA LEU A 295 3.07 -12.01 1.35
C LEU A 295 4.31 -12.87 1.08
N LEU A 296 4.31 -14.12 1.57
CA LEU A 296 5.43 -15.04 1.38
C LEU A 296 5.60 -15.43 -0.10
N ILE A 297 4.50 -15.66 -0.82
CA ILE A 297 4.52 -15.93 -2.27
C ILE A 297 5.11 -14.73 -3.01
N SER A 298 4.56 -13.54 -2.80
CA SER A 298 5.01 -12.33 -3.48
C SER A 298 6.48 -12.02 -3.21
N CYS A 299 6.88 -11.97 -1.93
CA CYS A 299 8.28 -11.74 -1.59
C CYS A 299 9.20 -12.88 -2.06
N GLY A 300 8.71 -14.13 -2.03
CA GLY A 300 9.42 -15.30 -2.52
C GLY A 300 9.61 -15.34 -4.05
N MET A 301 8.81 -14.62 -4.82
CA MET A 301 9.01 -14.46 -6.27
C MET A 301 10.29 -13.65 -6.57
N MET A 302 10.66 -12.68 -5.74
CA MET A 302 11.72 -11.74 -6.09
C MET A 302 13.09 -12.37 -6.34
N PRO A 303 13.59 -13.34 -5.54
CA PRO A 303 14.85 -14.02 -5.85
C PRO A 303 14.88 -14.77 -7.19
N PHE A 304 13.71 -15.13 -7.73
CA PHE A 304 13.60 -15.81 -9.02
C PHE A 304 13.47 -14.86 -10.21
N PHE A 305 13.38 -13.56 -9.98
CA PHE A 305 13.25 -12.56 -11.04
C PHE A 305 14.44 -12.56 -12.03
N PRO A 306 15.72 -12.61 -11.58
CA PRO A 306 16.86 -12.73 -12.48
C PRO A 306 16.84 -14.01 -13.32
N LEU A 307 16.47 -15.15 -12.71
CA LEU A 307 16.33 -16.42 -13.41
C LEU A 307 15.24 -16.35 -14.49
N TYR A 308 14.08 -15.76 -14.16
CA TYR A 308 13.00 -15.57 -15.14
C TYR A 308 13.46 -14.72 -16.31
N ARG A 309 14.17 -13.62 -16.09
CA ARG A 309 14.73 -12.77 -17.15
C ARG A 309 15.72 -13.54 -18.05
N TRP A 310 16.56 -14.33 -17.41
CA TRP A 310 17.54 -15.16 -18.13
C TRP A 310 16.84 -16.21 -19.03
N LEU A 311 15.85 -16.92 -18.51
CA LEU A 311 15.11 -17.95 -19.24
C LEU A 311 14.25 -17.38 -20.38
N THR A 312 13.68 -16.20 -20.20
CA THR A 312 12.77 -15.59 -21.18
C THR A 312 13.46 -14.62 -22.14
N HIS A 313 14.74 -14.33 -21.93
CA HIS A 313 15.52 -13.31 -22.65
C HIS A 313 14.86 -11.91 -22.67
N GLN A 314 13.98 -11.62 -21.70
CA GLN A 314 13.28 -10.33 -21.61
C GLN A 314 14.11 -9.33 -20.79
N VAL A 315 14.39 -8.17 -21.38
CA VAL A 315 15.03 -7.05 -20.67
C VAL A 315 14.10 -6.51 -19.59
N PHE A 316 12.82 -6.36 -19.93
CA PHE A 316 11.76 -5.91 -19.00
C PHE A 316 10.70 -7.01 -18.86
N ALA A 317 10.59 -7.60 -17.68
CA ALA A 317 9.63 -8.67 -17.40
C ALA A 317 8.36 -8.10 -16.77
N HIS A 318 7.61 -7.27 -17.51
CA HIS A 318 6.40 -6.61 -17.02
C HIS A 318 5.35 -7.59 -16.49
N THR A 319 5.18 -8.74 -17.13
CA THR A 319 4.24 -9.78 -16.67
C THR A 319 4.63 -10.36 -15.32
N TYR A 320 5.92 -10.62 -15.11
CA TYR A 320 6.42 -11.13 -13.83
C TYR A 320 6.25 -10.09 -12.70
N MET A 321 6.68 -8.86 -12.95
CA MET A 321 6.53 -7.77 -11.98
C MET A 321 5.06 -7.41 -11.72
N GLY A 322 4.21 -7.49 -12.74
CA GLY A 322 2.76 -7.34 -12.61
C GLY A 322 2.17 -8.42 -11.71
N SER A 323 2.54 -9.68 -11.91
CA SER A 323 2.09 -10.81 -11.07
C SER A 323 2.57 -10.67 -9.63
N HIS A 324 3.84 -10.31 -9.41
CA HIS A 324 4.38 -10.02 -8.09
C HIS A 324 3.60 -8.88 -7.40
N ARG A 325 3.39 -7.76 -8.08
CA ARG A 325 2.64 -6.61 -7.53
C ARG A 325 1.20 -6.98 -7.20
N HIS A 326 0.50 -7.77 -8.02
CA HIS A 326 -0.86 -8.22 -7.72
C HIS A 326 -0.90 -9.23 -6.57
N ALA A 327 0.04 -10.17 -6.49
CA ALA A 327 0.17 -11.06 -5.33
C ALA A 327 0.35 -10.26 -4.03
N PHE A 328 1.12 -9.16 -4.09
CA PHE A 328 1.32 -8.27 -2.95
C PHE A 328 0.09 -7.41 -2.64
N THR A 329 -0.51 -6.75 -3.63
CA THR A 329 -1.60 -5.78 -3.42
C THR A 329 -2.95 -6.44 -3.21
N VAL A 330 -3.32 -7.40 -4.06
CA VAL A 330 -4.59 -8.12 -3.95
C VAL A 330 -4.47 -9.22 -2.91
N GLY A 331 -3.42 -10.04 -3.02
CA GLY A 331 -3.22 -11.18 -2.12
C GLY A 331 -2.90 -10.77 -0.68
N PHE A 332 -1.90 -9.90 -0.45
CA PHE A 332 -1.51 -9.53 0.91
C PHE A 332 -2.31 -8.34 1.45
N ILE A 333 -2.23 -7.18 0.79
CA ILE A 333 -2.80 -5.94 1.34
C ILE A 333 -4.33 -6.02 1.40
N SER A 334 -4.99 -6.40 0.30
CA SER A 334 -6.46 -6.42 0.26
C SER A 334 -7.04 -7.52 1.14
N MET A 335 -6.44 -8.72 1.20
CA MET A 335 -6.88 -9.77 2.12
C MET A 335 -6.70 -9.35 3.58
N MET A 336 -5.64 -8.61 3.93
CA MET A 336 -5.48 -8.05 5.27
C MET A 336 -6.55 -7.01 5.57
N ILE A 337 -6.86 -6.11 4.64
CA ILE A 337 -7.93 -5.12 4.78
C ILE A 337 -9.28 -5.84 4.99
N LEU A 338 -9.60 -6.85 4.18
CA LEU A 338 -10.82 -7.64 4.32
C LEU A 338 -10.91 -8.36 5.67
N GLY A 339 -9.81 -8.97 6.11
CA GLY A 339 -9.75 -9.65 7.41
C GLY A 339 -10.00 -8.70 8.57
N VAL A 340 -9.31 -7.56 8.60
CA VAL A 340 -9.47 -6.55 9.65
C VAL A 340 -10.85 -5.89 9.59
N SER A 341 -11.31 -5.51 8.40
CA SER A 341 -12.62 -4.84 8.24
C SER A 341 -13.78 -5.75 8.63
N SER A 342 -13.73 -7.04 8.26
CA SER A 342 -14.76 -8.02 8.60
C SER A 342 -14.93 -8.23 10.12
N ARG A 343 -13.93 -7.83 10.91
CA ARG A 343 -14.02 -7.80 12.38
C ARG A 343 -14.37 -6.42 12.92
N VAL A 344 -13.69 -5.38 12.45
CA VAL A 344 -13.76 -4.04 13.04
C VAL A 344 -15.05 -3.31 12.65
N VAL A 345 -15.47 -3.40 11.39
CA VAL A 345 -16.65 -2.66 10.90
C VAL A 345 -17.95 -3.09 11.59
N PRO A 346 -18.25 -4.40 11.80
CA PRO A 346 -19.41 -4.82 12.56
C PRO A 346 -19.41 -4.30 14.00
N ILE A 347 -18.28 -4.38 14.69
CA ILE A 347 -18.14 -3.85 16.06
C ILE A 347 -18.45 -2.36 16.10
N LEU A 348 -17.95 -1.57 15.14
CA LEU A 348 -18.25 -0.15 15.02
C LEU A 348 -19.71 0.14 14.66
N ALA A 349 -20.38 -0.80 14.04
CA ALA A 349 -21.81 -0.72 13.70
C ALA A 349 -22.72 -1.17 14.85
N GLY A 350 -22.16 -1.68 15.96
CA GLY A 350 -22.93 -2.26 17.07
C GLY A 350 -23.52 -3.64 16.76
N ILE A 351 -22.99 -4.33 15.74
CA ILE A 351 -23.43 -5.66 15.33
C ILE A 351 -22.62 -6.71 16.10
N ASP A 352 -23.32 -7.66 16.73
CA ASP A 352 -22.67 -8.81 17.37
C ASP A 352 -22.01 -9.69 16.30
N ALA A 353 -20.69 -9.83 16.40
CA ALA A 353 -19.91 -10.66 15.48
C ALA A 353 -20.33 -12.14 15.48
N LYS A 354 -20.93 -12.64 16.58
CA LYS A 354 -21.45 -14.00 16.69
C LYS A 354 -22.68 -14.25 15.79
N ARG A 355 -23.41 -13.19 15.44
CA ARG A 355 -24.59 -13.28 14.54
C ARG A 355 -24.24 -13.26 13.07
N MET A 356 -22.98 -13.06 12.72
CA MET A 356 -22.55 -13.03 11.32
C MET A 356 -22.15 -14.42 10.84
N ASN A 357 -22.35 -14.69 9.55
CA ASN A 357 -21.99 -15.96 8.91
C ASN A 357 -20.47 -16.25 8.96
N SER A 358 -20.09 -17.44 8.51
CA SER A 358 -18.70 -17.91 8.53
C SER A 358 -17.75 -17.14 7.59
N LEU A 359 -18.26 -16.27 6.72
CA LEU A 359 -17.49 -15.50 5.72
C LEU A 359 -16.74 -16.38 4.70
N TRP A 360 -17.22 -17.58 4.38
CA TRP A 360 -16.58 -18.40 3.34
C TRP A 360 -16.86 -17.87 1.94
N ALA A 361 -18.10 -17.44 1.65
CA ALA A 361 -18.42 -16.89 0.34
C ALA A 361 -17.58 -15.66 -0.06
N PRO A 362 -17.38 -14.61 0.79
CA PRO A 362 -16.50 -13.50 0.44
C PRO A 362 -15.00 -13.83 0.56
N PHE A 363 -14.63 -15.01 1.08
CA PHE A 363 -13.25 -15.47 1.15
C PHE A 363 -12.79 -16.20 -0.12
N LEU A 364 -13.68 -17.01 -0.72
CA LEU A 364 -13.42 -17.76 -1.95
C LEU A 364 -13.60 -16.93 -3.20
#